data_1aee1e1c4628d50fe29a88362c549193
#
_entry.id   1aee1e1c4628d50fe29a88362c549193
#
_cell.length_a   1.000
_cell.length_b   1.000
_cell.length_c   1.000
_cell.angle_alpha   90.00
_cell.angle_beta   90.00
_cell.angle_gamma   90.00
#
_symmetry.space_group_name_H-M   'P 1'
#
loop_
_entity.id
_entity.type
_entity.pdbx_description
1 polymer ?
#
loop_
_entity_poly.entity_id
_entity_poly.type
_entity_poly.pdbx_seq_one_letter_code
_entity_poly.pdbx_strand_id
1 'polypeptide(L)'
;MHKTLLAQGAALSALGAALAVPSVAQAEFIKDSKATLSLKNFYINQDVRNQDAPRSEEWGQAFFLDYKSGFTEGPVGFGLDVLAMHAIRLDGGGRSGKADIERTPGGMFPLESNGKGKTDFGRVGVTGKLRFSKTEARLGTLLPKMPVLVYNDGRLLPQLFHGAQITSNEIDNLSLTAGKIEHSTERNSGDSHGLSIGGANSGSRAQFSNEFYFAGADYKATKDLLLQYYYGNLRDFYKQHFFGLVHDWKLPVGSLKTDLRYFYSDSDGKNESASGRAEGYVSSGADGSSGEVDNNLWSAMFTYSLAGHALSLGYQKVSGDSDFPHINLGSGRTLHLITNGQIGKFASAGENTWVAGYAYDFAAIGVPGLKTKLIYFSGDDIDAAGSDNKEWERNFRIDYAVQSGPLKGVGFAWLNAATRGNDGRDLDENRLMLTYSLPLF
;
A
#
# COMPACT_ATOMS: atom_id res chain seq x y z
N MET A 1 -26.06 7.08 12.71
CA MET A 1 -26.91 5.98 12.24
C MET A 1 -27.55 6.22 10.85
N HIS A 2 -27.90 7.45 10.44
CA HIS A 2 -28.57 7.67 9.12
C HIS A 2 -27.66 7.61 7.88
N LYS A 3 -26.36 7.80 7.99
CA LYS A 3 -25.42 7.77 6.83
C LYS A 3 -25.10 6.36 6.34
N THR A 4 -25.10 5.37 7.23
CA THR A 4 -24.83 3.95 6.90
C THR A 4 -25.99 3.32 6.13
N LEU A 5 -27.22 3.72 6.39
CA LEU A 5 -28.42 3.24 5.68
C LEU A 5 -28.49 3.78 4.24
N LEU A 6 -27.96 5.00 3.99
CA LEU A 6 -27.91 5.57 2.64
C LEU A 6 -26.87 4.86 1.75
N ALA A 7 -25.73 4.42 2.32
CA ALA A 7 -24.72 3.66 1.57
C ALA A 7 -25.21 2.24 1.21
N GLN A 8 -25.98 1.60 2.09
CA GLN A 8 -26.61 0.30 1.81
C GLN A 8 -27.73 0.42 0.77
N GLY A 9 -28.48 1.52 0.78
CA GLY A 9 -29.51 1.81 -0.23
C GLY A 9 -28.92 2.07 -1.61
N ALA A 10 -27.77 2.72 -1.71
CA ALA A 10 -27.08 2.98 -2.98
C ALA A 10 -26.49 1.70 -3.60
N ALA A 11 -26.00 0.75 -2.79
CA ALA A 11 -25.50 -0.54 -3.28
C ALA A 11 -26.62 -1.43 -3.84
N LEU A 12 -27.80 -1.43 -3.20
CA LEU A 12 -28.98 -2.14 -3.67
C LEU A 12 -29.60 -1.51 -4.92
N SER A 13 -29.57 -0.19 -5.06
CA SER A 13 -30.03 0.50 -6.26
C SER A 13 -29.07 0.34 -7.46
N ALA A 14 -27.76 0.20 -7.22
CA ALA A 14 -26.77 -0.09 -8.26
C ALA A 14 -26.93 -1.53 -8.79
N LEU A 15 -27.27 -2.50 -7.94
CA LEU A 15 -27.63 -3.86 -8.36
C LEU A 15 -28.92 -3.87 -9.20
N GLY A 16 -29.91 -3.03 -8.85
CA GLY A 16 -31.17 -2.86 -9.59
C GLY A 16 -30.98 -2.21 -10.96
N ALA A 17 -30.04 -1.29 -11.11
CA ALA A 17 -29.75 -0.65 -12.40
C ALA A 17 -29.02 -1.60 -13.38
N ALA A 18 -28.25 -2.57 -12.89
CA ALA A 18 -27.63 -3.61 -13.73
C ALA A 18 -28.65 -4.58 -14.36
N LEU A 19 -29.88 -4.68 -13.80
CA LEU A 19 -30.96 -5.52 -14.33
C LEU A 19 -31.75 -4.86 -15.47
N ALA A 20 -31.51 -3.58 -15.77
CA ALA A 20 -32.20 -2.84 -16.85
C ALA A 20 -31.48 -2.86 -18.21
N VAL A 21 -30.41 -3.65 -18.36
CA VAL A 21 -29.63 -3.80 -19.60
C VAL A 21 -30.37 -4.76 -20.56
N PRO A 22 -30.42 -4.51 -21.89
CA PRO A 22 -31.03 -5.42 -22.85
C PRO A 22 -30.47 -6.85 -22.72
N SER A 23 -31.34 -7.87 -22.89
CA SER A 23 -31.06 -9.27 -22.55
C SER A 23 -29.79 -9.88 -23.21
N VAL A 24 -29.39 -9.42 -24.38
CA VAL A 24 -28.16 -9.91 -25.08
C VAL A 24 -26.90 -9.35 -24.43
N ALA A 25 -26.86 -8.04 -24.15
CA ALA A 25 -25.74 -7.40 -23.44
C ALA A 25 -25.58 -7.92 -22.00
N GLN A 26 -26.67 -8.40 -21.39
CA GLN A 26 -26.67 -9.00 -20.07
C GLN A 26 -26.01 -10.40 -20.05
N ALA A 27 -26.09 -11.16 -21.14
CA ALA A 27 -25.54 -12.51 -21.20
C ALA A 27 -23.98 -12.51 -21.10
N GLU A 28 -23.28 -11.64 -21.83
CA GLU A 28 -21.80 -11.54 -21.73
C GLU A 28 -21.36 -10.81 -20.45
N PHE A 29 -22.09 -9.78 -20.05
CA PHE A 29 -21.83 -9.08 -18.77
C PHE A 29 -21.77 -10.07 -17.60
N ILE A 30 -22.70 -11.03 -17.51
CA ILE A 30 -22.75 -12.03 -16.46
C ILE A 30 -21.76 -13.18 -16.72
N LYS A 31 -21.66 -13.65 -17.97
CA LYS A 31 -20.82 -14.79 -18.37
C LYS A 31 -19.34 -14.56 -18.10
N ASP A 32 -18.87 -13.31 -18.33
CA ASP A 32 -17.47 -12.92 -18.12
C ASP A 32 -17.23 -12.37 -16.70
N SER A 33 -18.26 -12.37 -15.85
CA SER A 33 -18.13 -11.95 -14.45
C SER A 33 -17.34 -12.97 -13.65
N LYS A 34 -16.63 -12.46 -12.64
CA LYS A 34 -15.89 -13.28 -11.66
C LYS A 34 -16.26 -12.83 -10.26
N ALA A 35 -16.51 -13.78 -9.40
CA ALA A 35 -16.67 -13.53 -7.98
C ALA A 35 -15.70 -14.41 -7.18
N THR A 36 -15.00 -13.81 -6.24
CA THR A 36 -14.07 -14.51 -5.34
C THR A 36 -14.41 -14.16 -3.90
N LEU A 37 -14.60 -15.19 -3.07
CA LEU A 37 -14.64 -15.03 -1.62
C LEU A 37 -13.26 -15.33 -1.05
N SER A 38 -12.63 -14.34 -0.41
CA SER A 38 -11.35 -14.52 0.26
C SER A 38 -11.49 -14.37 1.77
N LEU A 39 -10.80 -15.22 2.49
CA LEU A 39 -10.72 -15.26 3.95
C LEU A 39 -9.30 -14.87 4.36
N LYS A 40 -9.16 -13.97 5.35
CA LYS A 40 -7.87 -13.57 5.92
C LYS A 40 -7.99 -13.56 7.44
N ASN A 41 -7.34 -14.51 8.07
CA ASN A 41 -7.10 -14.50 9.51
C ASN A 41 -5.77 -13.80 9.75
N PHE A 42 -5.72 -12.82 10.64
CA PHE A 42 -4.55 -11.98 10.84
C PHE A 42 -4.35 -11.71 12.33
N TYR A 43 -3.17 -12.06 12.81
CA TYR A 43 -2.67 -11.71 14.13
C TYR A 43 -1.46 -10.79 14.00
N ILE A 44 -1.42 -9.75 14.83
CA ILE A 44 -0.28 -8.85 14.97
C ILE A 44 0.09 -8.66 16.43
N ASN A 45 1.39 -8.62 16.67
CA ASN A 45 1.97 -8.27 17.96
C ASN A 45 3.15 -7.33 17.73
N GLN A 46 3.18 -6.22 18.45
CA GLN A 46 4.26 -5.23 18.45
C GLN A 46 4.71 -4.97 19.88
N ASP A 47 6.02 -4.99 20.10
CA ASP A 47 6.63 -4.84 21.40
C ASP A 47 7.75 -3.81 21.35
N VAL A 48 7.61 -2.71 22.10
CA VAL A 48 8.61 -1.63 22.19
C VAL A 48 9.68 -2.07 23.19
N ARG A 49 10.95 -2.00 22.78
CA ARG A 49 12.08 -2.56 23.53
C ARG A 49 12.87 -1.55 24.37
N ASN A 50 12.85 -0.29 23.95
CA ASN A 50 13.63 0.77 24.59
C ASN A 50 12.79 1.70 25.51
N GLN A 51 11.52 1.37 25.70
CA GLN A 51 10.60 2.14 26.54
C GLN A 51 9.65 1.20 27.28
N ASP A 52 9.21 1.60 28.46
CA ASP A 52 8.12 0.92 29.16
C ASP A 52 6.79 1.35 28.52
N ALA A 53 6.31 0.54 27.59
CA ALA A 53 5.09 0.80 26.83
C ALA A 53 4.24 -0.47 26.71
N PRO A 54 2.91 -0.33 26.71
CA PRO A 54 2.02 -1.47 26.51
C PRO A 54 2.29 -2.16 25.18
N ARG A 55 2.27 -3.48 25.17
CA ARG A 55 2.37 -4.29 23.97
C ARG A 55 1.15 -4.06 23.06
N SER A 56 1.37 -3.72 21.82
CA SER A 56 0.30 -3.56 20.84
C SER A 56 -0.03 -4.91 20.19
N GLU A 57 -1.27 -5.39 20.35
CA GLU A 57 -1.65 -6.75 19.95
C GLU A 57 -3.12 -6.82 19.54
N GLU A 58 -3.39 -7.45 18.40
CA GLU A 58 -4.75 -7.70 17.92
C GLU A 58 -4.82 -8.96 17.07
N TRP A 59 -5.98 -9.61 17.09
CA TRP A 59 -6.31 -10.76 16.26
C TRP A 59 -7.68 -10.60 15.62
N GLY A 60 -7.78 -10.82 14.31
CA GLY A 60 -9.02 -10.64 13.56
C GLY A 60 -9.17 -11.59 12.40
N GLN A 61 -10.44 -11.75 11.99
CA GLN A 61 -10.86 -12.48 10.80
C GLN A 61 -11.52 -11.52 9.83
N ALA A 62 -11.08 -11.52 8.57
CA ALA A 62 -11.74 -10.76 7.50
C ALA A 62 -12.31 -11.68 6.42
N PHE A 63 -13.37 -11.18 5.80
CA PHE A 63 -14.06 -11.74 4.66
C PHE A 63 -14.08 -10.70 3.55
N PHE A 64 -13.73 -11.10 2.33
CA PHE A 64 -13.71 -10.24 1.16
C PHE A 64 -14.55 -10.89 0.07
N LEU A 65 -15.56 -10.21 -0.43
CA LEU A 65 -16.25 -10.57 -1.65
C LEU A 65 -15.81 -9.60 -2.75
N ASP A 66 -14.99 -10.08 -3.69
CA ASP A 66 -14.52 -9.33 -4.86
C ASP A 66 -15.33 -9.81 -6.09
N TYR A 67 -16.28 -8.99 -6.51
CA TYR A 67 -17.06 -9.20 -7.72
C TYR A 67 -16.56 -8.26 -8.82
N LYS A 68 -16.26 -8.81 -9.99
CA LYS A 68 -15.87 -8.09 -11.20
C LYS A 68 -16.78 -8.50 -12.32
N SER A 69 -17.61 -7.57 -12.80
CA SER A 69 -18.45 -7.86 -13.97
C SER A 69 -17.61 -7.99 -15.24
N GLY A 70 -18.12 -8.69 -16.24
CA GLY A 70 -17.75 -8.47 -17.63
C GLY A 70 -18.11 -7.06 -18.09
N PHE A 71 -17.99 -6.83 -19.39
CA PHE A 71 -18.45 -5.59 -20.03
C PHE A 71 -19.66 -5.89 -20.92
N THR A 72 -20.53 -4.90 -21.07
CA THR A 72 -21.60 -4.97 -22.07
C THR A 72 -21.01 -5.01 -23.49
N GLU A 73 -21.73 -5.64 -24.42
CA GLU A 73 -21.37 -5.63 -25.84
C GLU A 73 -21.46 -4.23 -26.43
N GLY A 74 -20.73 -4.01 -27.54
CA GLY A 74 -20.74 -2.78 -28.31
C GLY A 74 -19.38 -2.09 -28.34
N PRO A 75 -19.28 -0.99 -29.08
CA PRO A 75 -18.01 -0.24 -29.22
C PRO A 75 -17.58 0.39 -27.89
N VAL A 76 -18.54 0.67 -27.00
CA VAL A 76 -18.30 1.12 -25.63
C VAL A 76 -18.92 0.10 -24.68
N GLY A 77 -18.08 -0.61 -23.93
CA GLY A 77 -18.51 -1.56 -22.91
C GLY A 77 -18.64 -0.90 -21.54
N PHE A 78 -19.70 -1.24 -20.80
CA PHE A 78 -19.92 -0.82 -19.41
C PHE A 78 -19.72 -2.00 -18.48
N GLY A 79 -19.15 -1.76 -17.31
CA GLY A 79 -18.96 -2.77 -16.27
C GLY A 79 -19.07 -2.18 -14.87
N LEU A 80 -19.17 -3.07 -13.87
CA LEU A 80 -19.29 -2.73 -12.46
C LEU A 80 -18.48 -3.71 -11.61
N ASP A 81 -17.59 -3.19 -10.75
CA ASP A 81 -16.90 -3.99 -9.76
C ASP A 81 -17.44 -3.66 -8.36
N VAL A 82 -17.53 -4.67 -7.50
CA VAL A 82 -17.96 -4.52 -6.09
C VAL A 82 -16.95 -5.24 -5.20
N LEU A 83 -16.38 -4.52 -4.25
CA LEU A 83 -15.51 -5.06 -3.22
C LEU A 83 -16.19 -4.88 -1.86
N ALA A 84 -16.80 -5.94 -1.33
CA ALA A 84 -17.38 -5.93 0.00
C ALA A 84 -16.41 -6.59 0.99
N MET A 85 -16.18 -5.94 2.14
CA MET A 85 -15.25 -6.40 3.15
C MET A 85 -15.90 -6.30 4.53
N HIS A 86 -15.68 -7.34 5.34
CA HIS A 86 -16.11 -7.36 6.73
C HIS A 86 -15.04 -7.99 7.59
N ALA A 87 -14.72 -7.36 8.72
CA ALA A 87 -13.72 -7.81 9.68
C ALA A 87 -14.36 -8.00 11.05
N ILE A 88 -14.06 -9.13 11.69
CA ILE A 88 -14.51 -9.50 13.04
C ILE A 88 -13.27 -9.62 13.91
N ARG A 89 -13.28 -8.92 15.06
CA ARG A 89 -12.21 -8.99 16.06
C ARG A 89 -12.36 -10.28 16.88
N LEU A 90 -11.29 -11.06 16.92
CA LEU A 90 -11.18 -12.27 17.72
C LEU A 90 -10.54 -11.99 19.09
N ASP A 91 -9.52 -11.12 19.13
CA ASP A 91 -8.92 -10.57 20.36
C ASP A 91 -8.52 -9.10 20.12
N GLY A 92 -8.80 -8.25 21.09
CA GLY A 92 -8.71 -6.79 20.96
C GLY A 92 -7.55 -6.11 21.70
N GLY A 93 -6.67 -6.82 22.34
CA GLY A 93 -5.47 -6.23 22.93
C GLY A 93 -5.67 -5.18 24.02
N GLY A 94 -6.82 -5.07 24.68
CA GLY A 94 -7.01 -4.11 25.77
C GLY A 94 -7.55 -2.74 25.32
N ARG A 95 -6.96 -1.62 25.81
CA ARG A 95 -7.43 -0.24 25.57
C ARG A 95 -6.29 0.69 25.22
N SER A 96 -6.48 1.52 24.22
CA SER A 96 -5.56 2.61 23.88
C SER A 96 -5.65 3.76 24.90
N GLY A 97 -4.53 4.45 25.13
CA GLY A 97 -4.46 5.65 25.97
C GLY A 97 -4.55 5.40 27.49
N LYS A 98 -4.28 4.19 27.95
CA LYS A 98 -4.21 3.82 29.37
C LYS A 98 -2.82 3.33 29.72
N ALA A 99 -2.12 4.06 30.57
CA ALA A 99 -0.74 3.75 30.97
C ALA A 99 -0.62 2.52 31.91
N ASP A 100 -1.71 2.12 32.56
CA ASP A 100 -1.79 1.00 33.51
C ASP A 100 -2.16 -0.34 32.87
N ILE A 101 -2.17 -0.42 31.54
CA ILE A 101 -2.62 -1.59 30.80
C ILE A 101 -1.44 -2.21 30.06
N GLU A 102 -1.23 -3.52 30.22
CA GLU A 102 -0.15 -4.28 29.58
C GLU A 102 -0.30 -4.41 28.07
N ARG A 103 -1.53 -4.32 27.52
CA ARG A 103 -1.86 -4.53 26.11
C ARG A 103 -2.71 -3.39 25.57
N THR A 104 -2.45 -2.99 24.31
CA THR A 104 -3.26 -2.04 23.54
C THR A 104 -3.68 -2.65 22.21
N PRO A 105 -4.73 -2.11 21.55
CA PRO A 105 -5.12 -2.55 20.20
C PRO A 105 -3.97 -2.40 19.18
N GLY A 106 -3.88 -3.36 18.25
CA GLY A 106 -2.85 -3.43 17.22
C GLY A 106 -3.09 -2.58 15.97
N GLY A 107 -4.08 -1.70 15.99
CA GLY A 107 -4.40 -0.79 14.88
C GLY A 107 -5.06 -1.47 13.68
N MET A 108 -5.74 -2.60 13.88
CA MET A 108 -6.51 -3.28 12.82
C MET A 108 -7.98 -2.86 12.79
N PHE A 109 -8.55 -2.50 13.95
CA PHE A 109 -9.94 -2.12 14.10
C PHE A 109 -10.07 -0.64 14.50
N PRO A 110 -11.16 0.04 14.08
CA PRO A 110 -11.46 1.37 14.57
C PRO A 110 -11.58 1.37 16.10
N LEU A 111 -11.15 2.45 16.75
CA LEU A 111 -11.28 2.60 18.18
C LEU A 111 -12.67 3.18 18.55
N GLU A 112 -13.25 2.64 19.64
CA GLU A 112 -14.38 3.23 20.33
C GLU A 112 -13.90 4.38 21.25
N SER A 113 -14.83 5.21 21.72
CA SER A 113 -14.54 6.33 22.63
C SER A 113 -13.87 5.89 23.94
N ASN A 114 -14.03 4.64 24.34
CA ASN A 114 -13.42 4.04 25.54
C ASN A 114 -11.98 3.52 25.30
N GLY A 115 -11.45 3.67 24.05
CA GLY A 115 -10.12 3.21 23.64
C GLY A 115 -10.02 1.73 23.27
N LYS A 116 -11.13 0.96 23.27
CA LYS A 116 -11.14 -0.42 22.76
C LYS A 116 -11.31 -0.43 21.25
N GLY A 117 -10.72 -1.42 20.59
CA GLY A 117 -11.06 -1.70 19.19
C GLY A 117 -12.53 -2.13 19.07
N LYS A 118 -13.21 -1.73 18.00
CA LYS A 118 -14.58 -2.21 17.69
C LYS A 118 -14.60 -3.73 17.55
N THR A 119 -15.73 -4.36 17.85
CA THR A 119 -15.92 -5.82 17.70
C THR A 119 -15.92 -6.26 16.25
N ASP A 120 -16.40 -5.40 15.38
CA ASP A 120 -16.44 -5.60 13.94
C ASP A 120 -16.52 -4.28 13.19
N PHE A 121 -16.17 -4.31 11.91
CA PHE A 121 -16.43 -3.22 10.96
C PHE A 121 -16.39 -3.75 9.52
N GLY A 122 -17.03 -3.03 8.62
CA GLY A 122 -17.06 -3.41 7.21
C GLY A 122 -17.10 -2.22 6.28
N ARG A 123 -16.82 -2.49 5.02
CA ARG A 123 -16.81 -1.49 3.94
C ARG A 123 -17.27 -2.11 2.64
N VAL A 124 -17.88 -1.29 1.80
CA VAL A 124 -18.24 -1.67 0.42
C VAL A 124 -17.66 -0.62 -0.51
N GLY A 125 -16.84 -1.06 -1.44
CA GLY A 125 -16.34 -0.26 -2.55
C GLY A 125 -17.05 -0.64 -3.84
N VAL A 126 -17.46 0.36 -4.61
CA VAL A 126 -18.10 0.18 -5.91
C VAL A 126 -17.29 0.95 -6.95
N THR A 127 -17.09 0.36 -8.13
CA THR A 127 -16.34 0.96 -9.22
C THR A 127 -17.07 0.75 -10.54
N GLY A 128 -17.56 1.84 -11.12
CA GLY A 128 -18.05 1.85 -12.50
C GLY A 128 -16.89 1.76 -13.49
N LYS A 129 -17.06 0.98 -14.57
CA LYS A 129 -16.05 0.79 -15.62
C LYS A 129 -16.61 1.13 -16.97
N LEU A 130 -15.79 1.77 -17.81
CA LEU A 130 -16.03 2.00 -19.23
C LEU A 130 -14.83 1.45 -20.00
N ARG A 131 -15.08 0.74 -21.10
CA ARG A 131 -14.04 0.23 -21.99
C ARG A 131 -14.35 0.65 -23.43
N PHE A 132 -13.38 1.23 -24.08
CA PHE A 132 -13.37 1.49 -25.51
C PHE A 132 -12.04 0.97 -26.09
N SER A 133 -12.12 0.01 -27.02
CA SER A 133 -10.94 -0.69 -27.54
C SER A 133 -10.06 -1.25 -26.39
N LYS A 134 -8.77 -0.84 -26.31
CA LYS A 134 -7.83 -1.21 -25.23
C LYS A 134 -7.71 -0.14 -24.14
N THR A 135 -8.64 0.82 -24.11
CA THR A 135 -8.70 1.90 -23.11
C THR A 135 -9.82 1.65 -22.12
N GLU A 136 -9.52 1.67 -20.81
CA GLU A 136 -10.47 1.47 -19.72
C GLU A 136 -10.46 2.68 -18.78
N ALA A 137 -11.64 3.22 -18.48
CA ALA A 137 -11.85 4.20 -17.43
C ALA A 137 -12.57 3.56 -16.24
N ARG A 138 -12.18 3.93 -15.03
CA ARG A 138 -12.74 3.49 -13.75
C ARG A 138 -13.12 4.69 -12.92
N LEU A 139 -14.28 4.64 -12.27
CA LEU A 139 -14.78 5.69 -11.38
C LEU A 139 -15.34 5.04 -10.11
N GLY A 140 -14.85 5.45 -8.97
CA GLY A 140 -15.30 4.94 -7.65
C GLY A 140 -14.14 4.51 -6.76
N THR A 141 -14.22 3.29 -6.21
CA THR A 141 -13.20 2.75 -5.30
C THR A 141 -12.04 2.16 -6.08
N LEU A 142 -10.83 2.61 -5.77
CA LEU A 142 -9.59 2.22 -6.43
C LEU A 142 -8.57 1.65 -5.42
N LEU A 143 -7.73 0.73 -5.91
CA LEU A 143 -6.58 0.17 -5.20
C LEU A 143 -5.31 0.43 -6.03
N PRO A 144 -4.78 1.66 -6.03
CA PRO A 144 -3.66 2.05 -6.90
C PRO A 144 -2.37 1.31 -6.50
N LYS A 145 -1.59 0.94 -7.53
CA LYS A 145 -0.26 0.33 -7.42
C LYS A 145 0.73 1.04 -8.34
N MET A 146 0.76 2.37 -8.26
CA MET A 146 1.64 3.21 -9.06
C MET A 146 2.83 3.69 -8.21
N PRO A 147 3.99 3.98 -8.81
CA PRO A 147 5.14 4.48 -8.06
C PRO A 147 4.85 5.69 -7.17
N VAL A 148 4.00 6.61 -7.63
CA VAL A 148 3.60 7.82 -6.89
C VAL A 148 2.43 7.59 -5.92
N LEU A 149 1.76 6.43 -5.96
CA LEU A 149 0.66 6.08 -5.06
C LEU A 149 0.44 4.56 -4.98
N VAL A 150 0.73 3.97 -3.82
CA VAL A 150 0.51 2.55 -3.54
C VAL A 150 -0.49 2.42 -2.38
N TYR A 151 -1.58 1.68 -2.58
CA TYR A 151 -2.49 1.40 -1.47
C TYR A 151 -1.84 0.52 -0.41
N ASN A 152 -2.21 0.70 0.86
CA ASN A 152 -1.64 -0.03 1.97
C ASN A 152 -2.50 -1.26 2.33
N ASP A 153 -1.94 -2.46 2.23
CA ASP A 153 -2.55 -3.75 2.62
C ASP A 153 -1.78 -4.46 3.76
N GLY A 154 -1.07 -3.71 4.56
CA GLY A 154 -0.24 -4.26 5.65
C GLY A 154 -1.00 -4.67 6.92
N ARG A 155 -2.32 -4.70 6.93
CA ARG A 155 -3.18 -5.10 8.07
C ARG A 155 -4.31 -6.02 7.61
N LEU A 156 -5.36 -6.15 8.40
CA LEU A 156 -6.50 -7.03 8.16
C LEU A 156 -7.30 -6.62 6.92
N LEU A 157 -7.73 -5.35 6.83
CA LEU A 157 -8.36 -4.78 5.64
C LEU A 157 -7.40 -3.79 4.95
N PRO A 158 -7.43 -3.68 3.60
CA PRO A 158 -6.61 -2.75 2.84
C PRO A 158 -7.12 -1.31 2.98
N GLN A 159 -6.27 -0.33 2.73
CA GLN A 159 -6.69 1.04 2.46
C GLN A 159 -7.45 1.11 1.14
N LEU A 160 -8.44 1.98 1.04
CA LEU A 160 -9.16 2.28 -0.19
C LEU A 160 -8.94 3.73 -0.60
N PHE A 161 -8.90 3.97 -1.90
CA PHE A 161 -8.93 5.28 -2.50
C PHE A 161 -10.20 5.48 -3.32
N HIS A 162 -10.66 6.73 -3.44
CA HIS A 162 -11.85 7.09 -4.20
C HIS A 162 -11.50 8.16 -5.23
N GLY A 163 -11.89 7.93 -6.48
CA GLY A 163 -11.54 8.82 -7.57
C GLY A 163 -11.82 8.23 -8.94
N ALA A 164 -11.11 8.73 -9.94
CA ALA A 164 -11.19 8.28 -11.32
C ALA A 164 -9.80 7.94 -11.87
N GLN A 165 -9.72 6.90 -12.70
CA GLN A 165 -8.52 6.48 -13.41
C GLN A 165 -8.87 6.06 -14.82
N ILE A 166 -8.03 6.43 -15.77
CA ILE A 166 -8.04 5.93 -17.14
C ILE A 166 -6.73 5.22 -17.42
N THR A 167 -6.78 4.06 -18.08
CA THR A 167 -5.60 3.31 -18.51
C THR A 167 -5.79 2.93 -19.96
N SER A 168 -4.81 3.24 -20.82
CA SER A 168 -4.82 2.97 -22.24
C SER A 168 -3.63 2.10 -22.65
N ASN A 169 -3.93 1.02 -23.39
CA ASN A 169 -2.96 0.09 -23.97
C ASN A 169 -3.10 0.06 -25.50
N GLU A 170 -3.50 1.18 -26.12
CA GLU A 170 -3.71 1.27 -27.58
C GLU A 170 -2.38 1.15 -28.37
N ILE A 171 -1.29 1.57 -27.76
CA ILE A 171 0.05 1.49 -28.34
C ILE A 171 0.73 0.24 -27.79
N ASP A 172 1.25 -0.59 -28.69
CA ASP A 172 1.93 -1.82 -28.31
C ASP A 172 3.14 -1.53 -27.41
N ASN A 173 3.31 -2.34 -26.38
CA ASN A 173 4.35 -2.21 -25.34
C ASN A 173 4.28 -0.93 -24.49
N LEU A 174 3.27 -0.07 -24.65
CA LEU A 174 3.09 1.14 -23.87
C LEU A 174 1.74 1.13 -23.14
N SER A 175 1.78 1.24 -21.82
CA SER A 175 0.61 1.45 -20.98
C SER A 175 0.62 2.88 -20.43
N LEU A 176 -0.40 3.66 -20.76
CA LEU A 176 -0.58 5.02 -20.25
C LEU A 176 -1.65 5.00 -19.16
N THR A 177 -1.39 5.68 -18.06
CA THR A 177 -2.35 5.80 -16.94
C THR A 177 -2.44 7.25 -16.50
N ALA A 178 -3.66 7.75 -16.26
CA ALA A 178 -3.89 9.08 -15.69
C ALA A 178 -5.14 9.08 -14.82
N GLY A 179 -5.26 10.05 -13.90
CA GLY A 179 -6.46 10.16 -13.08
C GLY A 179 -6.38 11.18 -11.97
N LYS A 180 -7.42 11.13 -11.12
CA LYS A 180 -7.57 11.96 -9.93
C LYS A 180 -8.07 11.11 -8.77
N ILE A 181 -7.45 11.24 -7.60
CA ILE A 181 -7.95 10.71 -6.32
C ILE A 181 -8.44 11.88 -5.47
N GLU A 182 -9.56 11.69 -4.80
CA GLU A 182 -10.20 12.74 -3.99
C GLU A 182 -10.21 12.39 -2.50
N HIS A 183 -10.39 11.11 -2.16
CA HIS A 183 -10.50 10.65 -0.79
C HIS A 183 -9.77 9.34 -0.57
N SER A 184 -9.47 9.03 0.68
CA SER A 184 -9.03 7.71 1.11
C SER A 184 -9.83 7.22 2.31
N THR A 185 -9.92 5.88 2.46
CA THR A 185 -10.42 5.20 3.64
C THR A 185 -9.29 4.41 4.24
N GLU A 186 -8.90 4.72 5.46
CA GLU A 186 -7.78 4.08 6.14
C GLU A 186 -8.06 2.60 6.43
N ARG A 187 -6.99 1.81 6.67
CA ARG A 187 -7.08 0.37 6.90
C ARG A 187 -7.98 -0.02 8.07
N ASN A 188 -8.02 0.80 9.11
CA ASN A 188 -8.76 0.60 10.36
C ASN A 188 -9.90 1.61 10.52
N SER A 189 -10.48 2.10 9.44
CA SER A 189 -11.61 3.03 9.46
C SER A 189 -12.73 2.56 8.53
N GLY A 190 -13.98 2.86 8.88
CA GLY A 190 -15.14 2.77 7.99
C GLY A 190 -15.42 4.07 7.23
N ASP A 191 -14.78 5.17 7.62
CA ASP A 191 -15.02 6.51 7.09
C ASP A 191 -13.92 6.92 6.11
N SER A 192 -14.31 7.64 5.05
CA SER A 192 -13.39 8.27 4.12
C SER A 192 -13.13 9.73 4.51
N HIS A 193 -11.94 10.21 4.19
CA HIS A 193 -11.52 11.60 4.41
C HIS A 193 -10.67 12.12 3.24
N GLY A 194 -10.45 13.42 3.19
CA GLY A 194 -9.55 14.07 2.23
C GLY A 194 -8.11 13.55 2.37
N LEU A 195 -7.32 13.79 1.36
CA LEU A 195 -5.91 13.40 1.30
C LEU A 195 -5.05 14.42 2.03
N SER A 196 -3.94 13.98 2.62
CA SER A 196 -2.94 14.87 3.21
C SER A 196 -1.55 14.31 3.04
N ILE A 197 -0.53 15.11 3.30
CA ILE A 197 0.85 14.65 3.31
C ILE A 197 1.13 13.81 4.57
N GLY A 198 1.94 12.77 4.44
CA GLY A 198 2.39 11.95 5.57
C GLY A 198 3.39 12.69 6.45
N GLY A 199 3.44 12.35 7.74
CA GLY A 199 4.39 12.91 8.70
C GLY A 199 3.85 14.11 9.47
N ALA A 200 4.21 15.32 9.10
CA ALA A 200 3.98 16.53 9.88
C ALA A 200 2.53 17.02 9.95
N ASN A 201 1.67 16.61 9.02
CA ASN A 201 0.29 17.07 8.96
C ASN A 201 -0.60 16.34 9.99
N SER A 202 -0.61 16.82 11.22
CA SER A 202 -1.33 16.20 12.34
C SER A 202 -1.96 17.23 13.28
N GLY A 203 -2.87 16.75 14.15
CA GLY A 203 -3.50 17.57 15.20
C GLY A 203 -4.54 18.56 14.67
N SER A 204 -4.75 19.63 15.40
CA SER A 204 -5.79 20.64 15.11
C SER A 204 -5.51 21.51 13.89
N ARG A 205 -4.28 21.50 13.37
CA ARG A 205 -3.87 22.24 12.17
C ARG A 205 -3.76 21.36 10.94
N ALA A 206 -4.14 20.09 11.02
CA ALA A 206 -4.11 19.17 9.88
C ALA A 206 -4.91 19.74 8.70
N GLN A 207 -4.27 19.82 7.54
CA GLN A 207 -4.86 20.28 6.29
C GLN A 207 -5.10 19.12 5.35
N PHE A 208 -6.09 19.24 4.47
CA PHE A 208 -6.48 18.20 3.54
C PHE A 208 -6.66 18.76 2.13
N SER A 209 -6.45 17.92 1.14
CA SER A 209 -6.75 18.19 -0.27
C SER A 209 -7.64 17.06 -0.81
N ASN A 210 -8.58 17.40 -1.68
CA ASN A 210 -9.38 16.43 -2.44
C ASN A 210 -8.87 16.33 -3.89
N GLU A 211 -7.62 16.67 -4.11
CA GLU A 211 -7.01 16.78 -5.43
C GLU A 211 -5.61 16.16 -5.46
N PHE A 212 -5.56 14.85 -5.72
CA PHE A 212 -4.33 14.20 -6.13
C PHE A 212 -4.45 13.81 -7.61
N TYR A 213 -3.72 14.51 -8.46
CA TYR A 213 -3.63 14.22 -9.89
C TYR A 213 -2.43 13.33 -10.16
N PHE A 214 -2.58 12.40 -11.08
CA PHE A 214 -1.48 11.55 -11.51
C PHE A 214 -1.56 11.25 -13.00
N ALA A 215 -0.38 11.05 -13.59
CA ALA A 215 -0.23 10.53 -14.94
C ALA A 215 1.07 9.73 -15.03
N GLY A 216 1.10 8.70 -15.87
CA GLY A 216 2.31 7.89 -16.02
C GLY A 216 2.27 6.98 -17.22
N ALA A 217 3.44 6.38 -17.49
CA ALA A 217 3.68 5.49 -18.60
C ALA A 217 4.60 4.33 -18.16
N ASP A 218 4.22 3.12 -18.55
CA ASP A 218 5.04 1.92 -18.51
C ASP A 218 5.37 1.52 -19.94
N TYR A 219 6.65 1.57 -20.31
CA TYR A 219 7.13 1.21 -21.65
C TYR A 219 8.03 -0.02 -21.61
N LYS A 220 7.59 -1.11 -22.20
CA LYS A 220 8.37 -2.32 -22.40
C LYS A 220 9.27 -2.14 -23.63
N ALA A 221 10.43 -1.53 -23.43
CA ALA A 221 11.41 -1.28 -24.51
C ALA A 221 11.87 -2.60 -25.16
N THR A 222 11.97 -3.66 -24.36
CA THR A 222 12.11 -5.05 -24.81
C THR A 222 11.27 -5.97 -23.89
N LYS A 223 11.26 -7.28 -24.18
CA LYS A 223 10.61 -8.27 -23.29
C LYS A 223 11.22 -8.31 -21.87
N ASP A 224 12.46 -7.89 -21.74
CA ASP A 224 13.24 -7.98 -20.49
C ASP A 224 13.56 -6.59 -19.91
N LEU A 225 13.19 -5.46 -20.60
CA LEU A 225 13.47 -4.08 -20.17
C LEU A 225 12.17 -3.26 -20.09
N LEU A 226 11.84 -2.82 -18.86
CA LEU A 226 10.75 -1.90 -18.56
C LEU A 226 11.32 -0.53 -18.19
N LEU A 227 10.82 0.52 -18.84
CA LEU A 227 11.05 1.92 -18.49
C LEU A 227 9.74 2.51 -17.99
N GLN A 228 9.83 3.32 -16.94
CA GLN A 228 8.65 3.90 -16.27
C GLN A 228 8.83 5.40 -16.05
N TYR A 229 7.77 6.14 -16.24
CA TYR A 229 7.66 7.52 -15.81
C TYR A 229 6.30 7.75 -15.17
N TYR A 230 6.27 8.40 -14.00
CA TYR A 230 5.03 8.82 -13.35
C TYR A 230 5.17 10.22 -12.78
N TYR A 231 4.08 10.95 -12.81
CA TYR A 231 3.87 12.22 -12.17
C TYR A 231 2.73 12.10 -11.17
N GLY A 232 2.89 12.67 -9.96
CA GLY A 232 1.86 12.82 -8.95
C GLY A 232 1.87 14.23 -8.38
N ASN A 233 0.69 14.82 -8.15
CA ASN A 233 0.56 16.13 -7.54
C ASN A 233 -0.55 16.09 -6.49
N LEU A 234 -0.19 16.20 -5.22
CA LEU A 234 -1.10 16.49 -4.13
C LEU A 234 -1.19 18.00 -3.98
N ARG A 235 -2.29 18.59 -4.47
CA ARG A 235 -2.51 20.03 -4.49
C ARG A 235 -2.31 20.64 -3.13
N ASP A 236 -1.65 21.81 -3.11
CA ASP A 236 -1.26 22.59 -1.93
C ASP A 236 -0.18 21.94 -1.05
N PHE A 237 0.35 20.75 -1.41
CA PHE A 237 1.40 20.06 -0.67
C PHE A 237 2.66 19.81 -1.50
N TYR A 238 2.57 18.95 -2.53
CA TYR A 238 3.75 18.57 -3.32
C TYR A 238 3.41 18.08 -4.73
N LYS A 239 4.41 18.18 -5.59
CA LYS A 239 4.47 17.52 -6.90
C LYS A 239 5.66 16.55 -6.89
N GLN A 240 5.52 15.42 -7.55
CA GLN A 240 6.51 14.35 -7.57
C GLN A 240 6.63 13.74 -8.95
N HIS A 241 7.87 13.58 -9.42
CA HIS A 241 8.23 12.86 -10.64
C HIS A 241 8.95 11.57 -10.26
N PHE A 242 8.61 10.49 -10.92
CA PHE A 242 9.26 9.20 -10.79
C PHE A 242 9.79 8.73 -12.14
N PHE A 243 11.03 8.23 -12.14
CA PHE A 243 11.67 7.54 -13.24
C PHE A 243 12.13 6.17 -12.76
N GLY A 244 11.74 5.12 -13.48
CA GLY A 244 12.08 3.74 -13.16
C GLY A 244 12.67 2.99 -14.33
N LEU A 245 13.61 2.10 -14.04
CA LEU A 245 14.15 1.13 -14.99
C LEU A 245 14.22 -0.23 -14.31
N VAL A 246 13.58 -1.24 -14.91
CA VAL A 246 13.69 -2.63 -14.48
C VAL A 246 14.19 -3.46 -15.65
N HIS A 247 15.31 -4.17 -15.45
CA HIS A 247 15.89 -5.05 -16.46
C HIS A 247 16.19 -6.43 -15.90
N ASP A 248 15.70 -7.46 -16.59
CA ASP A 248 15.92 -8.86 -16.25
C ASP A 248 16.96 -9.46 -17.23
N TRP A 249 18.23 -9.53 -16.79
CA TRP A 249 19.33 -10.09 -17.56
C TRP A 249 19.35 -11.60 -17.45
N LYS A 250 19.27 -12.29 -18.57
CA LYS A 250 19.53 -13.72 -18.65
C LYS A 250 21.02 -13.96 -18.77
N LEU A 251 21.61 -14.57 -17.76
CA LEU A 251 23.02 -14.90 -17.73
C LEU A 251 23.24 -16.36 -18.16
N PRO A 252 24.45 -16.76 -18.55
CA PRO A 252 24.76 -18.17 -18.81
C PRO A 252 24.45 -19.08 -17.60
N VAL A 253 24.57 -18.54 -16.37
CA VAL A 253 24.18 -19.19 -15.12
C VAL A 253 23.34 -18.22 -14.33
N GLY A 254 22.06 -18.59 -14.11
CA GLY A 254 21.11 -17.75 -13.35
C GLY A 254 20.58 -16.54 -14.12
N SER A 255 20.05 -15.59 -13.36
CA SER A 255 19.54 -14.30 -13.87
C SER A 255 19.87 -13.16 -12.91
N LEU A 256 20.09 -11.97 -13.46
CA LEU A 256 20.29 -10.74 -12.69
C LEU A 256 19.16 -9.77 -12.99
N LYS A 257 18.42 -9.36 -11.97
CA LYS A 257 17.46 -8.26 -12.06
C LYS A 257 18.11 -6.98 -11.57
N THR A 258 18.03 -5.93 -12.38
CA THR A 258 18.40 -4.56 -12.04
C THR A 258 17.14 -3.72 -11.89
N ASP A 259 16.99 -2.96 -10.79
CA ASP A 259 15.88 -2.07 -10.49
C ASP A 259 16.45 -0.72 -10.05
N LEU A 260 16.34 0.28 -10.91
CA LEU A 260 16.80 1.65 -10.67
C LEU A 260 15.59 2.56 -10.54
N ARG A 261 15.59 3.42 -9.51
CA ARG A 261 14.51 4.36 -9.23
C ARG A 261 15.05 5.74 -8.92
N TYR A 262 14.36 6.74 -9.42
CA TYR A 262 14.63 8.14 -9.09
C TYR A 262 13.32 8.87 -8.88
N PHE A 263 13.20 9.55 -7.75
CA PHE A 263 12.11 10.46 -7.42
C PHE A 263 12.67 11.87 -7.26
N TYR A 264 11.99 12.82 -7.87
CA TYR A 264 12.17 14.25 -7.67
C TYR A 264 10.85 14.82 -7.14
N SER A 265 10.89 15.44 -5.97
CA SER A 265 9.70 15.99 -5.32
C SER A 265 9.97 17.43 -4.90
N ASP A 266 8.98 18.29 -5.10
CA ASP A 266 9.07 19.71 -4.85
C ASP A 266 7.72 20.19 -4.28
N SER A 267 7.71 21.35 -3.60
CA SER A 267 6.52 21.97 -3.04
C SER A 267 5.47 22.30 -4.12
N ASP A 268 4.20 22.42 -3.71
CA ASP A 268 3.07 22.86 -4.54
C ASP A 268 2.14 23.76 -3.74
N GLY A 269 1.69 24.83 -4.38
CA GLY A 269 0.64 25.74 -3.89
C GLY A 269 0.95 26.32 -2.51
N LYS A 270 0.16 26.01 -1.49
CA LYS A 270 0.31 26.60 -0.16
C LYS A 270 1.60 26.18 0.54
N ASN A 271 2.11 24.98 0.29
CA ASN A 271 3.37 24.54 0.87
C ASN A 271 4.57 25.37 0.40
N GLU A 272 4.53 25.99 -0.80
CA GLU A 272 5.59 26.87 -1.32
C GLU A 272 5.77 28.14 -0.46
N SER A 273 4.72 28.60 0.22
CA SER A 273 4.74 29.87 0.97
C SER A 273 4.85 29.65 2.48
N ALA A 274 5.61 30.52 3.16
CA ALA A 274 5.69 30.52 4.61
C ALA A 274 4.34 30.70 5.29
N SER A 275 3.43 31.48 4.70
CA SER A 275 2.07 31.67 5.21
C SER A 275 1.23 30.41 5.13
N GLY A 276 1.30 29.67 4.02
CA GLY A 276 0.58 28.40 3.86
C GLY A 276 1.15 27.33 4.79
N ARG A 277 2.47 27.28 4.99
CA ARG A 277 3.07 26.38 6.00
C ARG A 277 2.61 26.73 7.42
N ALA A 278 2.47 28.02 7.75
CA ALA A 278 1.92 28.44 9.04
C ALA A 278 0.44 28.06 9.23
N GLU A 279 -0.32 27.91 8.15
CA GLU A 279 -1.68 27.36 8.16
C GLU A 279 -1.72 25.85 8.42
N GLY A 280 -0.62 25.10 8.22
CA GLY A 280 -0.51 23.68 8.43
C GLY A 280 -0.23 22.84 7.16
N TYR A 281 0.02 23.48 6.02
CA TYR A 281 0.46 22.78 4.78
C TYR A 281 1.97 22.52 4.84
N VAL A 282 2.40 21.64 5.75
CA VAL A 282 3.81 21.37 6.05
C VAL A 282 4.18 19.93 5.75
N SER A 283 5.45 19.70 5.37
CA SER A 283 6.10 18.39 5.32
C SER A 283 6.94 18.17 6.58
N SER A 284 7.18 16.90 6.96
CA SER A 284 8.28 16.55 7.84
C SER A 284 9.61 16.61 7.08
N GLY A 285 10.71 16.76 7.81
CA GLY A 285 12.04 16.87 7.20
C GLY A 285 13.15 17.05 8.23
N ALA A 286 14.29 17.51 7.75
CA ALA A 286 15.50 17.80 8.50
C ALA A 286 15.27 18.68 9.73
N ASP A 287 16.13 18.59 10.72
CA ASP A 287 16.08 19.47 11.89
C ASP A 287 16.20 20.94 11.46
N GLY A 288 15.27 21.77 11.93
CA GLY A 288 15.20 23.20 11.56
C GLY A 288 14.67 23.45 10.15
N SER A 289 14.19 22.45 9.40
CA SER A 289 13.59 22.66 8.08
C SER A 289 12.36 23.57 8.14
N SER A 290 12.09 24.26 7.04
CA SER A 290 10.92 25.16 6.95
C SER A 290 9.58 24.41 6.83
N GLY A 291 9.60 23.10 6.64
CA GLY A 291 8.45 22.27 6.31
C GLY A 291 8.00 22.37 4.85
N GLU A 292 8.79 23.01 4.00
CA GLU A 292 8.65 22.99 2.54
C GLU A 292 9.09 21.63 1.99
N VAL A 293 8.42 21.14 0.94
CA VAL A 293 8.85 19.91 0.27
C VAL A 293 10.00 20.23 -0.68
N ASP A 294 11.17 19.66 -0.38
CA ASP A 294 12.35 19.57 -1.23
C ASP A 294 12.99 18.21 -1.00
N ASN A 295 12.83 17.29 -1.97
CA ASN A 295 13.28 15.91 -1.81
C ASN A 295 13.69 15.29 -3.13
N ASN A 296 14.87 14.68 -3.12
CA ASN A 296 15.38 13.83 -4.19
C ASN A 296 15.72 12.46 -3.61
N LEU A 297 15.19 11.40 -4.19
CA LEU A 297 15.50 10.05 -3.78
C LEU A 297 15.92 9.23 -4.99
N TRP A 298 17.10 8.63 -4.95
CA TRP A 298 17.49 7.62 -5.91
C TRP A 298 17.84 6.30 -5.24
N SER A 299 17.60 5.21 -5.95
CA SER A 299 17.96 3.88 -5.47
C SER A 299 18.33 2.94 -6.60
N ALA A 300 19.18 1.96 -6.27
CA ALA A 300 19.55 0.86 -7.14
C ALA A 300 19.45 -0.45 -6.35
N MET A 301 18.80 -1.46 -6.93
CA MET A 301 18.69 -2.80 -6.38
C MET A 301 19.10 -3.83 -7.43
N PHE A 302 20.00 -4.73 -7.06
CA PHE A 302 20.43 -5.85 -7.88
C PHE A 302 20.01 -7.16 -7.19
N THR A 303 19.38 -8.07 -7.95
CA THR A 303 18.97 -9.39 -7.43
C THR A 303 19.47 -10.47 -8.37
N TYR A 304 20.39 -11.30 -7.89
CA TYR A 304 20.86 -12.48 -8.61
C TYR A 304 20.07 -13.71 -8.18
N SER A 305 19.54 -14.46 -9.15
CA SER A 305 18.71 -15.64 -8.92
C SER A 305 19.29 -16.88 -9.59
N LEU A 306 19.39 -17.96 -8.80
CA LEU A 306 19.89 -19.26 -9.27
C LEU A 306 19.30 -20.40 -8.42
N ALA A 307 18.74 -21.42 -9.06
CA ALA A 307 18.32 -22.68 -8.42
C ALA A 307 17.47 -22.49 -7.15
N GLY A 308 16.49 -21.61 -7.19
CA GLY A 308 15.63 -21.28 -6.05
C GLY A 308 16.19 -20.21 -5.11
N HIS A 309 17.49 -19.90 -5.16
CA HIS A 309 18.11 -18.81 -4.40
C HIS A 309 17.92 -17.48 -5.09
N ALA A 310 17.73 -16.42 -4.30
CA ALA A 310 17.76 -15.03 -4.74
C ALA A 310 18.55 -14.20 -3.72
N LEU A 311 19.66 -13.61 -4.17
CA LEU A 311 20.52 -12.69 -3.40
C LEU A 311 20.30 -11.28 -3.89
N SER A 312 20.00 -10.35 -2.99
CA SER A 312 19.74 -8.96 -3.31
C SER A 312 20.71 -8.04 -2.58
N LEU A 313 21.21 -7.02 -3.28
CA LEU A 313 21.96 -5.91 -2.71
C LEU A 313 21.45 -4.62 -3.32
N GLY A 314 21.17 -3.63 -2.47
CA GLY A 314 20.68 -2.33 -2.89
C GLY A 314 21.20 -1.20 -2.06
N TYR A 315 21.10 -0.01 -2.63
CA TYR A 315 21.42 1.25 -1.98
C TYR A 315 20.38 2.29 -2.35
N GLN A 316 20.01 3.12 -1.37
CA GLN A 316 19.10 4.26 -1.52
C GLN A 316 19.70 5.47 -0.84
N LYS A 317 19.53 6.64 -1.45
CA LYS A 317 19.89 7.94 -0.86
C LYS A 317 18.71 8.90 -0.98
N VAL A 318 18.41 9.56 0.14
CA VAL A 318 17.50 10.70 0.23
C VAL A 318 18.32 11.97 0.35
N SER A 319 17.94 13.01 -0.37
CA SER A 319 18.61 14.32 -0.37
C SER A 319 17.57 15.43 -0.42
N GLY A 320 17.89 16.61 0.10
CA GLY A 320 16.98 17.73 0.30
C GLY A 320 16.52 17.84 1.74
N ASP A 321 15.78 18.90 2.07
CA ASP A 321 15.45 19.27 3.45
C ASP A 321 14.16 18.60 3.96
N SER A 322 13.41 17.89 3.12
CA SER A 322 12.21 17.18 3.53
C SER A 322 12.37 15.66 3.50
N ASP A 323 11.62 14.97 4.34
CA ASP A 323 11.39 13.53 4.21
C ASP A 323 10.75 13.23 2.85
N PHE A 324 10.86 12.00 2.38
CA PHE A 324 10.19 11.56 1.16
C PHE A 324 8.67 11.78 1.25
N PRO A 325 8.11 12.71 0.44
CA PRO A 325 6.71 13.05 0.53
C PRO A 325 5.82 11.94 -0.03
N HIS A 326 4.73 11.69 0.66
CA HIS A 326 3.73 10.70 0.26
C HIS A 326 2.36 11.09 0.82
N ILE A 327 1.30 10.56 0.24
CA ILE A 327 -0.03 10.71 0.81
C ILE A 327 -0.09 10.02 2.17
N ASN A 328 -0.65 10.70 3.18
CA ASN A 328 -0.89 10.12 4.50
C ASN A 328 -1.79 8.89 4.35
N LEU A 329 -1.28 7.75 4.77
CA LEU A 329 -1.96 6.47 4.65
C LEU A 329 -2.61 6.03 5.98
N GLY A 330 -2.69 6.93 6.98
CA GLY A 330 -3.18 6.60 8.31
C GLY A 330 -2.44 5.37 8.87
N SER A 331 -2.76 4.84 9.99
CA SER A 331 -2.18 3.63 10.65
C SER A 331 -1.03 2.87 9.91
N GLY A 332 -0.18 3.54 9.12
CA GLY A 332 0.97 3.03 8.37
C GLY A 332 0.94 3.33 6.87
N ARG A 333 2.03 3.04 6.19
CA ARG A 333 2.29 3.42 4.79
C ARG A 333 2.93 2.27 4.00
N THR A 334 2.64 2.22 2.71
CA THR A 334 3.36 1.41 1.71
C THR A 334 3.88 2.35 0.65
N LEU A 335 5.19 2.36 0.44
CA LEU A 335 5.87 3.24 -0.50
C LEU A 335 6.50 2.39 -1.61
N HIS A 336 6.61 2.96 -2.81
CA HIS A 336 7.33 2.32 -3.92
C HIS A 336 8.84 2.55 -3.78
N LEU A 337 9.41 2.13 -2.64
CA LEU A 337 10.84 2.22 -2.33
C LEU A 337 11.45 0.83 -2.21
N ILE A 338 12.74 0.70 -2.52
CA ILE A 338 13.48 -0.56 -2.30
C ILE A 338 13.63 -0.85 -0.80
N THR A 339 13.52 0.18 0.03
CA THR A 339 13.62 0.17 1.48
C THR A 339 12.27 0.04 2.19
N ASN A 340 11.18 -0.32 1.46
CA ASN A 340 9.86 -0.48 2.07
C ASN A 340 9.81 -1.70 3.01
N GLY A 341 10.41 -1.54 4.20
CA GLY A 341 10.44 -2.54 5.27
C GLY A 341 9.05 -2.86 5.86
N GLN A 342 9.00 -3.83 6.72
CA GLN A 342 7.76 -4.21 7.42
C GLN A 342 7.31 -3.11 8.37
N ILE A 343 8.26 -2.45 9.06
CA ILE A 343 8.07 -1.36 10.02
C ILE A 343 8.59 -0.06 9.42
N GLY A 344 9.90 0.08 9.25
CA GLY A 344 10.60 1.25 8.74
C GLY A 344 10.43 1.44 7.23
N LYS A 345 10.73 2.64 6.77
CA LYS A 345 10.70 2.99 5.34
C LYS A 345 12.02 3.60 4.85
N PHE A 346 12.89 4.02 5.78
CA PHE A 346 14.21 4.56 5.45
C PHE A 346 14.11 5.67 4.41
N ALA A 347 13.31 6.67 4.73
CA ALA A 347 12.92 7.71 3.80
C ALA A 347 12.98 9.11 4.42
N SER A 348 13.76 9.27 5.48
CA SER A 348 14.01 10.53 6.18
C SER A 348 14.97 11.43 5.38
N ALA A 349 14.92 12.73 5.60
CA ALA A 349 15.84 13.68 4.99
C ALA A 349 17.31 13.27 5.28
N GLY A 350 18.19 13.36 4.29
CA GLY A 350 19.61 13.01 4.39
C GLY A 350 19.94 11.53 4.34
N GLU A 351 18.98 10.65 4.61
CA GLU A 351 19.21 9.23 4.89
C GLU A 351 19.84 8.45 3.73
N ASN A 352 20.91 7.72 4.04
CA ASN A 352 21.57 6.75 3.18
C ASN A 352 21.26 5.34 3.67
N THR A 353 20.75 4.45 2.81
CA THR A 353 20.31 3.11 3.24
C THR A 353 20.88 2.00 2.39
N TRP A 354 21.57 1.05 3.01
CA TRP A 354 21.93 -0.23 2.42
C TRP A 354 20.85 -1.28 2.64
N VAL A 355 20.64 -2.10 1.63
CA VAL A 355 19.68 -3.21 1.66
C VAL A 355 20.39 -4.49 1.25
N ALA A 356 20.38 -5.50 2.11
CA ALA A 356 20.85 -6.85 1.79
C ALA A 356 19.69 -7.85 1.97
N GLY A 357 19.49 -8.73 0.99
CA GLY A 357 18.38 -9.68 1.01
C GLY A 357 18.80 -11.08 0.55
N TYR A 358 18.16 -12.08 1.14
CA TYR A 358 18.23 -13.45 0.70
C TYR A 358 16.84 -14.07 0.71
N ALA A 359 16.48 -14.76 -0.38
CA ALA A 359 15.24 -15.52 -0.45
C ALA A 359 15.54 -16.93 -1.01
N TYR A 360 14.73 -17.90 -0.59
CA TYR A 360 14.80 -19.27 -1.10
C TYR A 360 13.42 -19.83 -1.39
N ASP A 361 13.25 -20.36 -2.61
CA ASP A 361 12.07 -21.12 -3.01
C ASP A 361 12.37 -22.62 -2.90
N PHE A 362 11.78 -23.27 -1.91
CA PHE A 362 12.00 -24.68 -1.57
C PHE A 362 11.44 -25.64 -2.63
N ALA A 363 10.69 -25.16 -3.61
CA ALA A 363 10.31 -25.97 -4.76
C ALA A 363 11.53 -26.53 -5.50
N ALA A 364 12.66 -25.82 -5.47
CA ALA A 364 13.93 -26.28 -6.05
C ALA A 364 14.49 -27.59 -5.41
N ILE A 365 14.06 -27.92 -4.18
CA ILE A 365 14.45 -29.13 -3.47
C ILE A 365 13.25 -30.03 -3.16
N GLY A 366 12.15 -29.89 -3.90
CA GLY A 366 10.99 -30.79 -3.83
C GLY A 366 9.96 -30.43 -2.75
N VAL A 367 9.98 -29.20 -2.17
CA VAL A 367 8.98 -28.70 -1.22
C VAL A 367 8.24 -27.49 -1.84
N PRO A 368 7.37 -27.71 -2.85
CA PRO A 368 6.66 -26.64 -3.50
C PRO A 368 5.70 -25.92 -2.54
N GLY A 369 5.58 -24.60 -2.70
CA GLY A 369 4.73 -23.76 -1.86
C GLY A 369 5.42 -23.18 -0.63
N LEU A 370 6.58 -23.73 -0.20
CA LEU A 370 7.38 -23.16 0.89
C LEU A 370 8.39 -22.16 0.34
N LYS A 371 8.39 -20.94 0.91
CA LYS A 371 9.35 -19.86 0.60
C LYS A 371 9.81 -19.17 1.87
N THR A 372 11.06 -18.75 1.89
CA THR A 372 11.59 -17.92 2.97
C THR A 372 12.27 -16.67 2.42
N LYS A 373 12.28 -15.60 3.21
CA LYS A 373 12.96 -14.36 2.87
C LYS A 373 13.53 -13.70 4.13
N LEU A 374 14.78 -13.27 4.05
CA LEU A 374 15.45 -12.46 5.05
C LEU A 374 15.92 -11.17 4.36
N ILE A 375 15.61 -10.02 4.94
CA ILE A 375 16.11 -8.73 4.47
C ILE A 375 16.67 -7.97 5.66
N TYR A 376 17.77 -7.27 5.44
CA TYR A 376 18.39 -6.34 6.37
C TYR A 376 18.52 -4.98 5.70
N PHE A 377 18.07 -3.95 6.41
CA PHE A 377 18.18 -2.55 6.05
C PHE A 377 19.10 -1.87 7.08
N SER A 378 19.97 -0.98 6.63
CA SER A 378 20.84 -0.18 7.48
C SER A 378 20.87 1.25 6.94
N GLY A 379 20.22 2.18 7.65
CA GLY A 379 20.16 3.61 7.37
C GLY A 379 21.10 4.40 8.27
N ASP A 380 21.77 5.39 7.71
CA ASP A 380 22.61 6.35 8.40
C ASP A 380 22.45 7.76 7.81
N ASP A 381 23.13 8.75 8.34
CA ASP A 381 23.07 10.17 7.92
C ASP A 381 21.64 10.76 7.99
N ILE A 382 20.80 10.29 8.92
CA ILE A 382 19.46 10.85 9.12
C ILE A 382 19.57 12.27 9.67
N ASP A 383 19.05 13.23 8.93
CA ASP A 383 19.10 14.65 9.27
C ASP A 383 17.96 15.05 10.22
N ALA A 384 18.06 14.59 11.46
CA ALA A 384 17.15 14.90 12.56
C ALA A 384 17.90 15.54 13.73
N ALA A 385 17.16 16.02 14.74
CA ALA A 385 17.76 16.61 15.93
C ALA A 385 18.74 15.66 16.62
N GLY A 386 19.97 16.10 16.80
CA GLY A 386 21.08 15.28 17.30
C GLY A 386 22.11 14.97 16.20
N SER A 387 23.18 14.27 16.55
CA SER A 387 24.22 13.87 15.61
C SER A 387 24.22 12.36 15.39
N ASP A 388 24.66 11.92 14.21
CA ASP A 388 24.84 10.51 13.86
C ASP A 388 23.57 9.63 14.01
N ASN A 389 22.41 10.17 13.60
CA ASN A 389 21.17 9.41 13.61
C ASN A 389 21.22 8.29 12.60
N LYS A 390 20.83 7.09 13.05
CA LYS A 390 20.84 5.86 12.27
C LYS A 390 19.79 4.89 12.76
N GLU A 391 19.33 4.07 11.81
CA GLU A 391 18.38 3.00 12.10
C GLU A 391 18.72 1.74 11.30
N TRP A 392 18.22 0.61 11.77
CA TRP A 392 18.28 -0.63 11.01
C TRP A 392 17.02 -1.45 11.23
N GLU A 393 16.67 -2.28 10.24
CA GLU A 393 15.57 -3.22 10.34
C GLU A 393 15.97 -4.58 9.75
N ARG A 394 15.64 -5.64 10.46
CA ARG A 394 15.72 -7.01 9.96
C ARG A 394 14.30 -7.54 9.78
N ASN A 395 13.99 -8.01 8.57
CA ASN A 395 12.74 -8.69 8.24
C ASN A 395 12.99 -10.15 7.91
N PHE A 396 12.28 -11.04 8.57
CA PHE A 396 12.23 -12.45 8.26
C PHE A 396 10.80 -12.85 7.88
N ARG A 397 10.65 -13.66 6.83
CA ARG A 397 9.34 -14.12 6.36
C ARG A 397 9.40 -15.58 5.94
N ILE A 398 8.38 -16.35 6.33
CA ILE A 398 8.08 -17.68 5.83
C ILE A 398 6.68 -17.66 5.24
N ASP A 399 6.53 -18.19 4.04
CA ASP A 399 5.25 -18.42 3.38
C ASP A 399 5.12 -19.90 3.05
N TYR A 400 3.92 -20.46 3.24
CA TYR A 400 3.58 -21.79 2.76
C TYR A 400 2.17 -21.80 2.17
N ALA A 401 2.02 -22.40 1.00
CA ALA A 401 0.72 -22.66 0.39
C ALA A 401 0.51 -24.17 0.25
N VAL A 402 -0.60 -24.68 0.77
CA VAL A 402 -0.96 -26.09 0.69
C VAL A 402 -1.21 -26.48 -0.77
N GLN A 403 -0.47 -27.48 -1.28
CA GLN A 403 -0.43 -27.83 -2.70
C GLN A 403 -1.52 -28.83 -3.11
N SER A 404 -2.03 -29.65 -2.19
CA SER A 404 -2.96 -30.75 -2.49
C SER A 404 -3.88 -31.05 -1.30
N GLY A 405 -4.84 -31.96 -1.52
CA GLY A 405 -5.80 -32.39 -0.51
C GLY A 405 -6.93 -31.38 -0.22
N PRO A 406 -7.73 -31.61 0.83
CA PRO A 406 -8.89 -30.79 1.15
C PRO A 406 -8.57 -29.32 1.50
N LEU A 407 -7.33 -29.03 1.92
CA LEU A 407 -6.87 -27.71 2.27
C LEU A 407 -6.05 -27.05 1.15
N LYS A 408 -6.07 -27.57 -0.08
CA LYS A 408 -5.35 -26.98 -1.22
C LYS A 408 -5.70 -25.52 -1.37
N GLY A 409 -4.68 -24.66 -1.49
CA GLY A 409 -4.83 -23.20 -1.63
C GLY A 409 -4.89 -22.44 -0.30
N VAL A 410 -4.96 -23.13 0.86
CA VAL A 410 -4.75 -22.45 2.15
C VAL A 410 -3.32 -21.96 2.22
N GLY A 411 -3.15 -20.66 2.45
CA GLY A 411 -1.87 -19.99 2.62
C GLY A 411 -1.60 -19.69 4.09
N PHE A 412 -0.37 -19.93 4.53
CA PHE A 412 0.15 -19.50 5.81
C PHE A 412 1.32 -18.55 5.60
N ALA A 413 1.41 -17.46 6.39
CA ALA A 413 2.58 -16.61 6.41
C ALA A 413 2.91 -16.18 7.85
N TRP A 414 4.21 -16.22 8.19
CA TRP A 414 4.76 -15.62 9.37
C TRP A 414 5.79 -14.56 8.97
N LEU A 415 5.59 -13.36 9.48
CA LEU A 415 6.50 -12.23 9.28
C LEU A 415 6.99 -11.79 10.65
N ASN A 416 8.30 -11.67 10.79
CA ASN A 416 8.96 -11.15 11.97
C ASN A 416 9.87 -10.01 11.57
N ALA A 417 9.75 -8.87 12.25
CA ALA A 417 10.62 -7.73 12.04
C ALA A 417 11.17 -7.22 13.38
N ALA A 418 12.37 -6.72 13.34
CA ALA A 418 12.99 -5.98 14.44
C ALA A 418 13.63 -4.72 13.88
N THR A 419 13.25 -3.56 14.40
CA THR A 419 13.85 -2.26 14.08
C THR A 419 14.51 -1.67 15.31
N ARG A 420 15.66 -1.02 15.12
CA ARG A 420 16.42 -0.32 16.16
C ARG A 420 17.00 0.96 15.58
N GLY A 421 17.09 1.97 16.41
CA GLY A 421 17.70 3.25 16.06
C GLY A 421 18.08 4.07 17.28
N ASN A 422 18.82 5.13 17.09
CA ASN A 422 19.14 6.07 18.15
C ASN A 422 18.20 7.29 18.19
N ASP A 423 17.32 7.42 17.17
CA ASP A 423 16.25 8.41 17.12
C ASP A 423 14.91 7.70 16.83
N GLY A 424 14.26 7.13 17.86
CA GLY A 424 12.99 6.47 17.68
C GLY A 424 12.73 5.33 18.64
N ARG A 425 11.73 4.53 18.30
CA ARG A 425 11.33 3.35 19.06
C ARG A 425 12.01 2.11 18.53
N ASP A 426 12.72 1.41 19.41
CA ASP A 426 13.10 0.02 19.15
C ASP A 426 11.85 -0.86 19.17
N LEU A 427 11.53 -1.53 18.09
CA LEU A 427 10.28 -2.27 17.93
C LEU A 427 10.53 -3.67 17.39
N ASP A 428 9.92 -4.67 18.02
CA ASP A 428 9.78 -6.02 17.50
C ASP A 428 8.33 -6.22 17.04
N GLU A 429 8.15 -6.79 15.85
CA GLU A 429 6.81 -7.05 15.32
C GLU A 429 6.71 -8.48 14.77
N ASN A 430 5.61 -9.15 15.13
CA ASN A 430 5.20 -10.42 14.54
C ASN A 430 3.84 -10.27 13.85
N ARG A 431 3.70 -10.87 12.68
CA ARG A 431 2.42 -11.04 11.98
C ARG A 431 2.25 -12.50 11.61
N LEU A 432 1.10 -13.06 11.94
CA LEU A 432 0.69 -14.39 11.50
C LEU A 432 -0.54 -14.24 10.60
N MET A 433 -0.54 -14.89 9.47
CA MET A 433 -1.66 -14.84 8.52
C MET A 433 -2.03 -16.25 8.06
N LEU A 434 -3.34 -16.52 8.02
CA LEU A 434 -3.93 -17.61 7.27
C LEU A 434 -4.84 -17.01 6.21
N THR A 435 -4.70 -17.47 4.98
CA THR A 435 -5.49 -16.97 3.85
C THR A 435 -6.08 -18.12 3.07
N TYR A 436 -7.28 -17.90 2.53
CA TYR A 436 -7.90 -18.82 1.58
C TYR A 436 -8.76 -18.03 0.61
N SER A 437 -8.73 -18.39 -0.66
CA SER A 437 -9.55 -17.75 -1.69
C SER A 437 -10.34 -18.81 -2.45
N LEU A 438 -11.65 -18.62 -2.51
CA LEU A 438 -12.61 -19.50 -3.17
C LEU A 438 -13.21 -18.76 -4.37
N PRO A 439 -12.89 -19.14 -5.62
CA PRO A 439 -13.65 -18.69 -6.77
C PRO A 439 -15.10 -19.19 -6.63
N LEU A 440 -16.07 -18.29 -6.77
CA LEU A 440 -17.50 -18.64 -6.72
C LEU A 440 -18.03 -18.94 -8.13
N PHE A 441 -17.57 -18.19 -9.11
CA PHE A 441 -17.77 -18.40 -10.55
C PHE A 441 -16.81 -17.54 -11.37
#